data_7822469040bcaff8e1b74c29ed3b3584
#
_entry.id   7822469040bcaff8e1b74c29ed3b3584
#
_cell.length_a   1.000
_cell.length_b   1.000
_cell.length_c   1.000
_cell.angle_alpha   90.00
_cell.angle_beta   90.00
_cell.angle_gamma   90.00
#
_symmetry.space_group_name_H-M   'P 1'
#
loop_
_entity.id
_entity.type
_entity.pdbx_description
1 polymer ?
#
loop_
_entity_poly.entity_id
_entity_poly.type
_entity_poly.pdbx_seq_one_letter_code
_entity_poly.pdbx_strand_id
1 'polypeptide(L)'
;MNKKDEILRCALEIVSLKGMDALTLNSLSEAVGLSKASMYHYFSSKEEIISQMLDMGHRNIMKNGFLLDLSGEPKDVLEKAAEKWENMFLDEDNWHFLRAVFSLHLSFPKAQDEYKSLFLMLSSQASVIISSFNTDQEKKRALIPLYSSALMMSLERILEDEEADFSTPLLGVLSLLN
;
A
#
# COMPACT_ATOMS: atom_id res chain seq x y z
N MET A 1 -22.18 -5.92 -3.67
CA MET A 1 -21.32 -4.78 -4.11
C MET A 1 -22.22 -3.81 -4.84
N ASN A 2 -22.17 -2.52 -4.53
CA ASN A 2 -22.97 -1.54 -5.28
C ASN A 2 -22.25 -1.16 -6.59
N LYS A 3 -22.99 -0.60 -7.56
CA LYS A 3 -22.42 -0.28 -8.88
C LYS A 3 -21.32 0.79 -8.82
N LYS A 4 -21.38 1.68 -7.85
CA LYS A 4 -20.35 2.71 -7.64
C LYS A 4 -19.01 2.09 -7.21
N ASP A 5 -19.05 1.10 -6.29
CA ASP A 5 -17.83 0.38 -5.87
C ASP A 5 -17.21 -0.44 -7.01
N GLU A 6 -18.06 -1.05 -7.87
CA GLU A 6 -17.61 -1.76 -9.07
C GLU A 6 -16.84 -0.82 -10.03
N ILE A 7 -17.39 0.39 -10.25
CA ILE A 7 -16.73 1.40 -11.09
C ILE A 7 -15.37 1.81 -10.49
N LEU A 8 -15.31 2.03 -9.17
CA LEU A 8 -14.08 2.45 -8.50
C LEU A 8 -13.00 1.35 -8.51
N ARG A 9 -13.38 0.07 -8.36
CA ARG A 9 -12.44 -1.05 -8.50
C ARG A 9 -11.89 -1.15 -9.91
N CYS A 10 -12.76 -1.05 -10.91
CA CYS A 10 -12.33 -1.04 -12.30
C CYS A 10 -11.40 0.13 -12.62
N ALA A 11 -11.66 1.31 -12.02
CA ALA A 11 -10.76 2.46 -12.15
C ALA A 11 -9.38 2.20 -11.54
N LEU A 12 -9.32 1.58 -10.35
CA LEU A 12 -8.06 1.16 -9.72
C LEU A 12 -7.29 0.18 -10.60
N GLU A 13 -7.97 -0.84 -11.14
CA GLU A 13 -7.38 -1.83 -12.03
C GLU A 13 -6.80 -1.18 -13.30
N ILE A 14 -7.57 -0.31 -13.97
CA ILE A 14 -7.10 0.41 -15.15
C ILE A 14 -5.85 1.23 -14.84
N VAL A 15 -5.86 2.02 -13.76
CA VAL A 15 -4.73 2.89 -13.39
C VAL A 15 -3.50 2.07 -13.01
N SER A 16 -3.68 1.02 -12.22
CA SER A 16 -2.57 0.18 -11.75
C SER A 16 -1.89 -0.61 -12.86
N LEU A 17 -2.66 -1.08 -13.86
CA LEU A 17 -2.14 -1.92 -14.94
C LEU A 17 -1.72 -1.15 -16.18
N LYS A 18 -2.41 -0.05 -16.49
CA LYS A 18 -2.25 0.67 -17.77
C LYS A 18 -1.87 2.14 -17.62
N GLY A 19 -1.78 2.62 -16.37
CA GLY A 19 -1.46 3.99 -16.05
C GLY A 19 -2.65 4.96 -16.18
N MET A 20 -2.41 6.21 -15.76
CA MET A 20 -3.42 7.26 -15.66
C MET A 20 -4.05 7.67 -17.00
N ASP A 21 -3.29 7.61 -18.09
CA ASP A 21 -3.77 8.02 -19.42
C ASP A 21 -4.80 7.03 -19.97
N ALA A 22 -4.74 5.76 -19.55
CA ALA A 22 -5.73 4.75 -19.92
C ALA A 22 -7.08 4.93 -19.20
N LEU A 23 -7.13 5.66 -18.07
CA LEU A 23 -8.37 5.97 -17.36
C LEU A 23 -9.12 7.07 -18.09
N THR A 24 -10.08 6.69 -18.92
CA THR A 24 -11.03 7.59 -19.59
C THR A 24 -12.46 7.17 -19.25
N LEU A 25 -13.42 8.09 -19.42
CA LEU A 25 -14.84 7.73 -19.26
C LEU A 25 -15.26 6.64 -20.26
N ASN A 26 -14.62 6.56 -21.43
CA ASN A 26 -14.88 5.52 -22.41
C ASN A 26 -14.39 4.16 -21.91
N SER A 27 -13.08 4.04 -21.60
CA SER A 27 -12.51 2.78 -21.14
C SER A 27 -13.22 2.26 -19.90
N LEU A 28 -13.59 3.16 -18.97
CA LEU A 28 -14.28 2.79 -17.76
C LEU A 28 -15.73 2.36 -18.02
N SER A 29 -16.48 3.09 -18.88
CA SER A 29 -17.86 2.73 -19.22
C SER A 29 -17.95 1.40 -19.95
N GLU A 30 -17.01 1.11 -20.86
CA GLU A 30 -16.89 -0.18 -21.56
C GLU A 30 -16.62 -1.32 -20.57
N ALA A 31 -15.65 -1.13 -19.65
CA ALA A 31 -15.26 -2.14 -18.70
C ALA A 31 -16.39 -2.53 -17.73
N VAL A 32 -17.22 -1.56 -17.31
CA VAL A 32 -18.34 -1.82 -16.37
C VAL A 32 -19.69 -2.03 -17.05
N GLY A 33 -19.74 -2.03 -18.38
CA GLY A 33 -20.96 -2.24 -19.15
C GLY A 33 -22.01 -1.14 -19.00
N LEU A 34 -21.58 0.12 -18.86
CA LEU A 34 -22.45 1.29 -18.74
C LEU A 34 -22.31 2.22 -19.95
N SER A 35 -23.34 3.04 -20.20
CA SER A 35 -23.22 4.16 -21.13
C SER A 35 -22.43 5.32 -20.48
N LYS A 36 -21.78 6.18 -21.30
CA LYS A 36 -21.16 7.41 -20.80
C LYS A 36 -22.15 8.30 -20.03
N ALA A 37 -23.39 8.41 -20.51
CA ALA A 37 -24.43 9.19 -19.84
C ALA A 37 -24.73 8.63 -18.45
N SER A 38 -24.75 7.30 -18.30
CA SER A 38 -24.92 6.65 -17.02
C SER A 38 -23.74 6.91 -16.07
N MET A 39 -22.51 7.05 -16.57
CA MET A 39 -21.35 7.36 -15.75
C MET A 39 -21.47 8.72 -15.06
N TYR A 40 -22.02 9.72 -15.74
CA TYR A 40 -22.24 11.06 -15.15
C TYR A 40 -23.28 11.09 -14.02
N HIS A 41 -24.11 10.05 -13.85
CA HIS A 41 -24.97 9.89 -12.67
C HIS A 41 -24.18 9.48 -11.41
N TYR A 42 -23.01 8.85 -11.58
CA TYR A 42 -22.19 8.37 -10.48
C TYR A 42 -21.07 9.35 -10.13
N PHE A 43 -20.49 10.01 -11.14
CA PHE A 43 -19.31 10.87 -10.97
C PHE A 43 -19.40 12.09 -11.88
N SER A 44 -19.08 13.25 -11.32
CA SER A 44 -19.11 14.53 -12.04
C SER A 44 -17.83 14.78 -12.87
N SER A 45 -16.71 14.16 -12.50
CA SER A 45 -15.42 14.32 -13.17
C SER A 45 -14.50 13.12 -13.01
N LYS A 46 -13.42 13.08 -13.81
CA LYS A 46 -12.35 12.09 -13.70
C LYS A 46 -11.60 12.23 -12.35
N GLU A 47 -11.38 13.44 -11.91
CA GLU A 47 -10.72 13.76 -10.63
C GLU A 47 -11.53 13.21 -9.45
N GLU A 48 -12.85 13.28 -9.53
CA GLU A 48 -13.73 12.68 -8.50
C GLU A 48 -13.59 11.16 -8.47
N ILE A 49 -13.51 10.50 -9.64
CA ILE A 49 -13.28 9.05 -9.71
C ILE A 49 -11.95 8.71 -9.06
N ILE A 50 -10.87 9.42 -9.40
CA ILE A 50 -9.55 9.20 -8.83
C ILE A 50 -9.56 9.39 -7.31
N SER A 51 -10.15 10.49 -6.84
CA SER A 51 -10.24 10.75 -5.41
C SER A 51 -10.98 9.63 -4.68
N GLN A 52 -12.13 9.20 -5.20
CA GLN A 52 -12.96 8.18 -4.53
C GLN A 52 -12.39 6.76 -4.64
N MET A 53 -11.69 6.41 -5.73
CA MET A 53 -11.01 5.12 -5.82
C MET A 53 -9.87 5.02 -4.80
N LEU A 54 -9.11 6.09 -4.58
CA LEU A 54 -8.06 6.15 -3.56
C LEU A 54 -8.66 6.07 -2.15
N ASP A 55 -9.76 6.80 -1.87
CA ASP A 55 -10.50 6.67 -0.60
C ASP A 55 -10.99 5.24 -0.33
N MET A 56 -11.45 4.55 -1.36
CA MET A 56 -11.92 3.17 -1.25
C MET A 56 -10.75 2.23 -0.91
N GLY A 57 -9.63 2.35 -1.61
CA GLY A 57 -8.43 1.54 -1.35
C GLY A 57 -7.86 1.78 0.04
N HIS A 58 -7.77 3.05 0.46
CA HIS A 58 -7.37 3.41 1.82
C HIS A 58 -8.24 2.72 2.89
N ARG A 59 -9.57 2.81 2.74
CA ARG A 59 -10.49 2.14 3.67
C ARG A 59 -10.31 0.62 3.70
N ASN A 60 -10.01 0.00 2.56
CA ASN A 60 -9.82 -1.45 2.49
C ASN A 60 -8.53 -1.88 3.22
N ILE A 61 -7.43 -1.21 2.98
CA ILE A 61 -6.15 -1.48 3.67
C ILE A 61 -6.29 -1.28 5.19
N MET A 62 -6.99 -0.22 5.62
CA MET A 62 -7.14 0.10 7.05
C MET A 62 -8.12 -0.81 7.80
N LYS A 63 -9.05 -1.49 7.10
CA LYS A 63 -10.01 -2.42 7.75
C LYS A 63 -9.35 -3.62 8.40
N ASN A 64 -8.27 -4.11 7.84
CA ASN A 64 -7.64 -5.37 8.26
C ASN A 64 -6.72 -5.21 9.49
N GLY A 65 -6.65 -4.01 10.06
CA GLY A 65 -5.95 -3.68 11.30
C GLY A 65 -4.57 -4.33 11.47
N PHE A 66 -3.59 -3.54 11.86
CA PHE A 66 -2.23 -4.05 12.09
C PHE A 66 -2.03 -4.49 13.54
N LEU A 67 -2.60 -5.62 13.90
CA LEU A 67 -2.20 -6.30 15.14
C LEU A 67 -0.96 -7.12 14.85
N LEU A 68 0.19 -6.70 15.37
CA LEU A 68 1.44 -7.43 15.29
C LEU A 68 1.56 -8.34 16.52
N ASP A 69 1.97 -9.59 16.29
CA ASP A 69 2.39 -10.48 17.35
C ASP A 69 3.86 -10.20 17.69
N LEU A 70 4.10 -9.59 18.83
CA LEU A 70 5.45 -9.25 19.32
C LEU A 70 6.02 -10.32 20.25
N SER A 71 5.41 -11.49 20.36
CA SER A 71 5.89 -12.60 21.19
C SER A 71 6.98 -13.39 20.48
N GLY A 72 8.00 -13.78 21.22
CA GLY A 72 9.11 -14.61 20.73
C GLY A 72 10.43 -13.85 20.62
N GLU A 73 11.41 -14.50 20.02
CA GLU A 73 12.70 -13.89 19.73
C GLU A 73 12.60 -12.86 18.61
N PRO A 74 13.53 -11.90 18.51
CA PRO A 74 13.48 -10.85 17.46
C PRO A 74 13.28 -11.40 16.04
N LYS A 75 13.90 -12.53 15.73
CA LYS A 75 13.72 -13.19 14.42
C LYS A 75 12.27 -13.59 14.17
N ASP A 76 11.64 -14.26 15.14
CA ASP A 76 10.25 -14.74 15.01
C ASP A 76 9.27 -13.58 14.85
N VAL A 77 9.48 -12.49 15.61
CA VAL A 77 8.65 -11.27 15.51
C VAL A 77 8.75 -10.64 14.12
N LEU A 78 9.96 -10.54 13.57
CA LEU A 78 10.18 -9.97 12.26
C LEU A 78 9.59 -10.84 11.14
N GLU A 79 9.77 -12.17 11.22
CA GLU A 79 9.20 -13.12 10.25
C GLU A 79 7.66 -13.05 10.22
N LYS A 80 7.01 -13.05 11.38
CA LYS A 80 5.56 -12.88 11.50
C LYS A 80 5.08 -11.52 10.93
N ALA A 81 5.86 -10.46 11.14
CA ALA A 81 5.53 -9.14 10.59
C ALA A 81 5.65 -9.13 9.06
N ALA A 82 6.71 -9.72 8.50
CA ALA A 82 6.91 -9.83 7.06
C ALA A 82 5.77 -10.61 6.39
N GLU A 83 5.44 -11.80 6.91
CA GLU A 83 4.32 -12.62 6.42
C GLU A 83 3.00 -11.84 6.44
N LYS A 84 2.75 -11.08 7.51
CA LYS A 84 1.54 -10.27 7.61
C LYS A 84 1.48 -9.15 6.58
N TRP A 85 2.60 -8.47 6.31
CA TRP A 85 2.66 -7.43 5.27
C TRP A 85 2.51 -8.02 3.87
N GLU A 86 3.14 -9.17 3.59
CA GLU A 86 2.96 -9.88 2.33
C GLU A 86 1.49 -10.20 2.08
N ASN A 87 0.84 -10.87 3.04
CA ASN A 87 -0.56 -11.22 2.94
C ASN A 87 -1.48 -10.02 2.75
N MET A 88 -1.16 -8.87 3.36
CA MET A 88 -1.97 -7.67 3.24
C MET A 88 -1.71 -6.91 1.93
N PHE A 89 -0.45 -6.72 1.56
CA PHE A 89 -0.10 -5.88 0.40
C PHE A 89 -0.29 -6.62 -0.92
N LEU A 90 -0.19 -7.96 -0.92
CA LEU A 90 -0.41 -8.81 -2.10
C LEU A 90 -1.87 -9.28 -2.24
N ASP A 91 -2.77 -8.90 -1.34
CA ASP A 91 -4.21 -9.00 -1.59
C ASP A 91 -4.56 -8.19 -2.85
N GLU A 92 -5.37 -8.75 -3.75
CA GLU A 92 -5.61 -8.20 -5.09
C GLU A 92 -6.12 -6.75 -5.07
N ASP A 93 -7.11 -6.45 -4.21
CA ASP A 93 -7.68 -5.10 -4.08
C ASP A 93 -6.63 -4.11 -3.53
N ASN A 94 -5.82 -4.53 -2.56
CA ASN A 94 -4.77 -3.71 -1.96
C ASN A 94 -3.60 -3.50 -2.92
N TRP A 95 -3.22 -4.52 -3.69
CA TRP A 95 -2.16 -4.43 -4.69
C TRP A 95 -2.49 -3.38 -5.77
N HIS A 96 -3.71 -3.41 -6.31
CA HIS A 96 -4.16 -2.40 -7.28
C HIS A 96 -4.14 -0.98 -6.68
N PHE A 97 -4.60 -0.83 -5.43
CA PHE A 97 -4.56 0.46 -4.74
C PHE A 97 -3.14 0.98 -4.55
N LEU A 98 -2.24 0.14 -4.02
CA LEU A 98 -0.86 0.53 -3.77
C LEU A 98 -0.13 0.90 -5.06
N ARG A 99 -0.28 0.10 -6.11
CA ARG A 99 0.31 0.38 -7.41
C ARG A 99 -0.22 1.70 -8.01
N ALA A 100 -1.51 1.99 -7.87
CA ALA A 100 -2.07 3.27 -8.26
C ALA A 100 -1.49 4.44 -7.43
N VAL A 101 -1.34 4.28 -6.10
CA VAL A 101 -0.71 5.28 -5.24
C VAL A 101 0.72 5.56 -5.69
N PHE A 102 1.54 4.52 -5.87
CA PHE A 102 2.94 4.66 -6.30
C PHE A 102 3.07 5.29 -7.70
N SER A 103 2.18 4.98 -8.63
CA SER A 103 2.20 5.58 -9.97
C SER A 103 1.77 7.06 -9.99
N LEU A 104 0.93 7.49 -9.05
CA LEU A 104 0.29 8.80 -9.06
C LEU A 104 0.86 9.79 -8.03
N HIS A 105 1.66 9.36 -7.05
CA HIS A 105 2.02 10.20 -5.89
C HIS A 105 2.81 11.46 -6.25
N LEU A 106 3.52 11.49 -7.37
CA LEU A 106 4.25 12.68 -7.83
C LEU A 106 3.38 13.68 -8.60
N SER A 107 2.22 13.24 -9.12
CA SER A 107 1.38 14.03 -10.02
C SER A 107 -0.03 14.34 -9.47
N PHE A 108 -0.48 13.61 -8.46
CA PHE A 108 -1.82 13.75 -7.90
C PHE A 108 -1.77 13.94 -6.37
N PRO A 109 -2.20 15.12 -5.84
CA PRO A 109 -2.03 15.45 -4.41
C PRO A 109 -2.58 14.41 -3.44
N LYS A 110 -3.76 13.84 -3.73
CA LYS A 110 -4.35 12.82 -2.87
C LYS A 110 -3.51 11.53 -2.83
N ALA A 111 -2.96 11.10 -3.96
CA ALA A 111 -2.06 9.94 -3.99
C ALA A 111 -0.76 10.23 -3.24
N GLN A 112 -0.27 11.48 -3.26
CA GLN A 112 0.86 11.91 -2.43
C GLN A 112 0.55 11.77 -0.93
N ASP A 113 -0.65 12.15 -0.50
CA ASP A 113 -1.06 12.03 0.89
C ASP A 113 -1.21 10.55 1.30
N GLU A 114 -1.74 9.69 0.43
CA GLU A 114 -1.81 8.24 0.64
C GLU A 114 -0.41 7.62 0.74
N TYR A 115 0.52 8.01 -0.12
CA TYR A 115 1.90 7.55 -0.07
C TYR A 115 2.59 7.92 1.25
N LYS A 116 2.41 9.18 1.72
CA LYS A 116 2.92 9.64 3.02
C LYS A 116 2.29 8.85 4.18
N SER A 117 0.98 8.62 4.11
CA SER A 117 0.24 7.85 5.13
C SER A 117 0.76 6.41 5.23
N LEU A 118 1.03 5.77 4.10
CA LEU A 118 1.62 4.43 4.03
C LEU A 118 3.02 4.40 4.67
N PHE A 119 3.87 5.37 4.33
CA PHE A 119 5.20 5.48 4.95
C PHE A 119 5.13 5.68 6.46
N LEU A 120 4.25 6.56 6.94
CA LEU A 120 4.03 6.77 8.37
C LEU A 120 3.52 5.53 9.09
N MET A 121 2.63 4.78 8.46
CA MET A 121 2.11 3.52 8.97
C MET A 121 3.26 2.50 9.14
N LEU A 122 4.05 2.26 8.10
CA LEU A 122 5.20 1.35 8.15
C LEU A 122 6.24 1.80 9.18
N SER A 123 6.52 3.10 9.27
CA SER A 123 7.44 3.66 10.26
C SER A 123 6.93 3.47 11.69
N SER A 124 5.64 3.64 11.92
CA SER A 124 5.04 3.38 13.23
C SER A 124 5.16 1.91 13.64
N GLN A 125 4.91 1.00 12.71
CA GLN A 125 5.05 -0.44 12.96
C GLN A 125 6.50 -0.85 13.19
N ALA A 126 7.43 -0.34 12.37
CA ALA A 126 8.87 -0.54 12.59
C ALA A 126 9.29 -0.06 13.97
N SER A 127 8.78 1.10 14.40
CA SER A 127 9.04 1.63 15.75
C SER A 127 8.54 0.69 16.86
N VAL A 128 7.32 0.18 16.73
CA VAL A 128 6.74 -0.76 17.71
C VAL A 128 7.56 -2.06 17.77
N ILE A 129 7.89 -2.66 16.63
CA ILE A 129 8.67 -3.89 16.55
C ILE A 129 10.06 -3.69 17.18
N ILE A 130 10.82 -2.70 16.71
CA ILE A 130 12.19 -2.48 17.17
C ILE A 130 12.24 -2.05 18.63
N SER A 131 11.21 -1.32 19.12
CA SER A 131 11.11 -0.96 20.52
C SER A 131 10.87 -2.16 21.44
N SER A 132 10.27 -3.23 20.95
CA SER A 132 10.07 -4.47 21.73
C SER A 132 11.37 -5.27 21.96
N PHE A 133 12.41 -5.00 21.17
CA PHE A 133 13.69 -5.73 21.31
C PHE A 133 14.52 -5.21 22.48
N ASN A 134 15.24 -6.13 23.13
CA ASN A 134 16.16 -5.78 24.21
C ASN A 134 17.50 -5.30 23.65
N THR A 135 17.55 -4.07 23.17
CA THR A 135 18.76 -3.43 22.66
C THR A 135 18.84 -1.96 23.15
N ASP A 136 19.99 -1.33 22.99
CA ASP A 136 20.19 0.03 23.46
C ASP A 136 19.37 1.07 22.64
N GLN A 137 19.16 2.24 23.25
CA GLN A 137 18.31 3.28 22.66
C GLN A 137 18.95 3.95 21.43
N GLU A 138 20.27 3.97 21.33
CA GLU A 138 20.96 4.53 20.17
C GLU A 138 20.78 3.64 18.96
N LYS A 139 20.95 2.31 19.12
CA LYS A 139 20.64 1.33 18.09
C LYS A 139 19.18 1.41 17.64
N LYS A 140 18.22 1.51 18.57
CA LYS A 140 16.79 1.65 18.23
C LYS A 140 16.54 2.89 17.33
N ARG A 141 17.09 4.04 17.70
CA ARG A 141 16.93 5.28 16.93
C ARG A 141 17.50 5.18 15.52
N ALA A 142 18.59 4.44 15.33
CA ALA A 142 19.19 4.22 14.02
C ALA A 142 18.41 3.19 13.18
N LEU A 143 17.95 2.11 13.80
CA LEU A 143 17.29 0.99 13.10
C LEU A 143 15.88 1.33 12.60
N ILE A 144 15.10 2.13 13.35
CA ILE A 144 13.72 2.45 12.99
C ILE A 144 13.63 3.10 11.59
N PRO A 145 14.32 4.21 11.28
CA PRO A 145 14.23 4.83 9.96
C PRO A 145 14.85 3.95 8.87
N LEU A 146 15.93 3.24 9.17
CA LEU A 146 16.56 2.32 8.22
C LEU A 146 15.60 1.20 7.81
N TYR A 147 14.97 0.56 8.78
CA TYR A 147 14.01 -0.51 8.54
C TYR A 147 12.76 -0.02 7.81
N SER A 148 12.21 1.13 8.21
CA SER A 148 11.06 1.74 7.54
C SER A 148 11.34 2.02 6.06
N SER A 149 12.52 2.58 5.76
CA SER A 149 12.92 2.88 4.38
C SER A 149 13.13 1.60 3.56
N ALA A 150 13.73 0.58 4.17
CA ALA A 150 13.94 -0.71 3.51
C ALA A 150 12.60 -1.41 3.19
N LEU A 151 11.61 -1.34 4.09
CA LEU A 151 10.25 -1.85 3.85
C LEU A 151 9.56 -1.14 2.69
N MET A 152 9.64 0.19 2.63
CA MET A 152 9.07 0.96 1.50
C MET A 152 9.72 0.58 0.18
N MET A 153 11.04 0.43 0.16
CA MET A 153 11.78 0.02 -1.03
C MET A 153 11.42 -1.40 -1.48
N SER A 154 11.26 -2.34 -0.54
CA SER A 154 10.79 -3.70 -0.87
C SER A 154 9.37 -3.67 -1.45
N LEU A 155 8.46 -2.89 -0.85
CA LEU A 155 7.11 -2.76 -1.37
C LEU A 155 7.10 -2.19 -2.79
N GLU A 156 7.87 -1.12 -3.05
CA GLU A 156 7.96 -0.52 -4.38
C GLU A 156 8.41 -1.54 -5.43
N ARG A 157 9.48 -2.28 -5.15
CA ARG A 157 10.01 -3.31 -6.04
C ARG A 157 9.01 -4.45 -6.30
N ILE A 158 8.31 -4.93 -5.26
CA ILE A 158 7.25 -5.94 -5.40
C ILE A 158 6.12 -5.41 -6.31
N LEU A 159 5.72 -4.14 -6.15
CA LEU A 159 4.67 -3.53 -6.98
C LEU A 159 5.11 -3.30 -8.44
N GLU A 160 6.41 -3.26 -8.71
CA GLU A 160 6.99 -3.17 -10.07
C GLU A 160 7.27 -4.54 -10.69
N ASP A 161 6.76 -5.61 -10.10
CA ASP A 161 6.98 -7.01 -10.53
C ASP A 161 8.47 -7.43 -10.48
N GLU A 162 9.30 -6.76 -9.68
CA GLU A 162 10.66 -7.17 -9.42
C GLU A 162 10.73 -8.31 -8.40
N GLU A 163 11.76 -9.14 -8.50
CA GLU A 163 12.06 -10.17 -7.53
C GLU A 163 12.50 -9.53 -6.20
N ALA A 164 11.56 -9.31 -5.31
CA ALA A 164 11.77 -8.71 -3.99
C ALA A 164 10.82 -9.34 -2.96
N ASP A 165 11.19 -9.19 -1.68
CA ASP A 165 10.42 -9.68 -0.54
C ASP A 165 10.56 -8.74 0.66
N PHE A 166 9.80 -9.00 1.72
CA PHE A 166 9.95 -8.30 2.98
C PHE A 166 10.95 -8.95 3.93
N SER A 167 11.47 -10.13 3.62
CA SER A 167 12.45 -10.84 4.45
C SER A 167 13.86 -10.25 4.33
N THR A 168 14.22 -9.70 3.18
CA THR A 168 15.53 -9.05 2.96
C THR A 168 15.81 -7.90 3.95
N PRO A 169 14.91 -6.93 4.17
CA PRO A 169 15.08 -5.91 5.22
C PRO A 169 15.20 -6.50 6.61
N LEU A 170 14.48 -7.58 6.88
CA LEU A 170 14.46 -8.30 8.13
C LEU A 170 15.85 -8.88 8.47
N LEU A 171 16.49 -9.55 7.52
CA LEU A 171 17.85 -10.08 7.70
C LEU A 171 18.87 -8.96 7.98
N GLY A 172 18.72 -7.82 7.33
CA GLY A 172 19.53 -6.64 7.60
C GLY A 172 19.39 -6.15 9.06
N VAL A 173 18.16 -6.05 9.56
CA VAL A 173 17.92 -5.65 10.96
C VAL A 173 18.49 -6.66 11.94
N LEU A 174 18.30 -7.95 11.72
CA LEU A 174 18.85 -9.01 12.59
C LEU A 174 20.38 -8.94 12.70
N SER A 175 21.07 -8.65 11.59
CA SER A 175 22.54 -8.52 11.59
C SER A 175 23.04 -7.34 12.41
N LEU A 176 22.23 -6.31 12.58
CA LEU A 176 22.56 -5.10 13.33
C LEU A 176 22.13 -5.16 14.81
N LEU A 177 21.24 -6.09 15.17
CA LEU A 177 20.83 -6.33 16.56
C LEU A 177 21.90 -7.05 17.38
N ASN A 178 22.70 -7.90 16.72
CA ASN A 178 23.83 -8.60 17.30
C ASN A 178 25.06 -7.69 17.37
#